data_3da6e61d49f51943854f51f10545946f
#
_entry.id   3da6e61d49f51943854f51f10545946f
#
_cell.length_a   1.000
_cell.length_b   1.000
_cell.length_c   1.000
_cell.angle_alpha   90.00
_cell.angle_beta   90.00
_cell.angle_gamma   90.00
#
_symmetry.space_group_name_H-M   'P 1'
#
loop_
_entity.id
_entity.type
_entity.pdbx_description
1 polymer ?
#
loop_
_entity_poly.entity_id
_entity_poly.type
_entity_poly.pdbx_seq_one_letter_code
_entity_poly.pdbx_strand_id
1 'polypeptide(L)'
;MWTETTRQQYRRDDLRYASDMTDAEWALIEPHLPAAKRLGRPRCVALRAVVEALLYLLRTASPWRLLPHDFPNRSTVQRYFYAWQAAGLWETINFLLLQQARERAGREASPSAGVIDSQSAKTTESGGPRGFDAGKKINGRKRHIITDTAGHLVAARVHAADIQDRDGAPDLLASIRYLFPWLRHVFADGGYAGDKLATALAQHGKWRIEIVKRSDRSTGFHVLPRRWVVERTFAWLNRNRRLAKDFEATVGSSQAWVYLASVQLLARRLAQPTTNRITAKA
;
A
#
# COMPACT_ATOMS: atom_id res chain seq x y z
N MET A 1 -10.85 -11.94 -19.09
CA MET A 1 -10.46 -11.12 -20.26
C MET A 1 -11.10 -9.74 -20.11
N TRP A 2 -10.44 -8.65 -20.52
CA TRP A 2 -11.01 -7.31 -20.45
C TRP A 2 -12.08 -7.16 -21.54
N THR A 3 -13.30 -6.82 -21.14
CA THR A 3 -14.39 -6.47 -22.08
C THR A 3 -14.21 -5.04 -22.57
N GLU A 4 -14.88 -4.65 -23.66
CA GLU A 4 -14.84 -3.27 -24.16
C GLU A 4 -15.34 -2.27 -23.10
N THR A 5 -16.43 -2.58 -22.41
CA THR A 5 -16.93 -1.79 -21.28
C THR A 5 -15.86 -1.59 -20.19
N THR A 6 -15.13 -2.66 -19.85
CA THR A 6 -14.05 -2.58 -18.86
C THR A 6 -12.90 -1.72 -19.36
N ARG A 7 -12.54 -1.83 -20.65
CA ARG A 7 -11.49 -0.99 -21.26
C ARG A 7 -11.86 0.48 -21.19
N GLN A 8 -13.09 0.84 -21.57
CA GLN A 8 -13.59 2.22 -21.51
C GLN A 8 -13.58 2.77 -20.08
N GLN A 9 -14.03 2.00 -19.10
CA GLN A 9 -14.00 2.40 -17.68
C GLN A 9 -12.60 2.72 -17.14
N TYR A 10 -11.59 2.06 -17.67
CA TYR A 10 -10.19 2.25 -17.22
C TYR A 10 -9.36 3.07 -18.21
N ARG A 11 -9.99 3.61 -19.24
CA ARG A 11 -9.36 4.49 -20.21
C ARG A 11 -8.87 5.78 -19.55
N ARG A 12 -7.68 6.22 -19.92
CA ARG A 12 -7.02 7.40 -19.36
C ARG A 12 -6.35 8.23 -20.47
N ASP A 13 -6.90 8.15 -21.67
CA ASP A 13 -6.32 8.81 -22.85
C ASP A 13 -6.47 10.33 -22.81
N ASP A 14 -7.43 10.83 -22.02
CA ASP A 14 -7.65 12.27 -21.83
C ASP A 14 -6.68 12.92 -20.83
N LEU A 15 -5.84 12.11 -20.16
CA LEU A 15 -4.84 12.59 -19.22
C LEU A 15 -3.49 12.74 -19.91
N ARG A 16 -2.70 13.76 -19.50
CA ARG A 16 -1.34 13.97 -20.00
C ARG A 16 -0.47 12.71 -19.89
N TYR A 17 -0.54 12.04 -18.74
CA TYR A 17 0.04 10.71 -18.49
C TYR A 17 -1.02 9.78 -17.89
N ALA A 18 -0.97 8.50 -18.23
CA ALA A 18 -1.86 7.49 -17.65
C ALA A 18 -1.70 7.33 -16.12
N SER A 19 -0.65 7.90 -15.54
CA SER A 19 -0.41 7.99 -14.09
C SER A 19 -1.12 9.18 -13.44
N ASP A 20 -1.46 10.22 -14.18
CA ASP A 20 -2.09 11.44 -13.66
C ASP A 20 -3.47 11.14 -13.07
N MET A 21 -3.98 12.06 -12.29
CA MET A 21 -5.25 11.91 -11.58
C MET A 21 -6.39 12.55 -12.35
N THR A 22 -7.55 11.90 -12.37
CA THR A 22 -8.81 12.58 -12.74
C THR A 22 -9.18 13.58 -11.65
N ASP A 23 -10.09 14.54 -11.98
CA ASP A 23 -10.58 15.50 -10.99
C ASP A 23 -11.27 14.80 -9.81
N ALA A 24 -12.02 13.74 -10.08
CA ALA A 24 -12.66 12.93 -9.04
C ALA A 24 -11.64 12.22 -8.12
N GLU A 25 -10.54 11.72 -8.67
CA GLU A 25 -9.44 11.14 -7.88
C GLU A 25 -8.71 12.23 -7.06
N TRP A 26 -8.48 13.40 -7.65
CA TRP A 26 -7.85 14.52 -6.97
C TRP A 26 -8.69 15.04 -5.80
N ALA A 27 -9.98 15.21 -5.98
CA ALA A 27 -10.91 15.67 -4.94
C ALA A 27 -10.90 14.79 -3.68
N LEU A 28 -10.50 13.52 -3.80
CA LEU A 28 -10.36 12.60 -2.66
C LEU A 28 -9.07 12.81 -1.88
N ILE A 29 -8.03 13.38 -2.49
CA ILE A 29 -6.69 13.53 -1.88
C ILE A 29 -6.46 14.97 -1.42
N GLU A 30 -6.88 15.95 -2.20
CA GLU A 30 -6.63 17.37 -1.96
C GLU A 30 -6.97 17.85 -0.54
N PRO A 31 -8.11 17.48 0.07
CA PRO A 31 -8.49 17.95 1.40
C PRO A 31 -7.52 17.53 2.52
N HIS A 32 -6.74 16.50 2.26
CA HIS A 32 -5.80 15.92 3.24
C HIS A 32 -4.37 16.44 3.09
N LEU A 33 -4.11 17.23 2.04
CA LEU A 33 -2.78 17.80 1.82
C LEU A 33 -2.56 19.01 2.72
N PRO A 34 -1.32 19.27 3.16
CA PRO A 34 -1.02 20.41 4.02
C PRO A 34 -1.40 21.75 3.37
N ALA A 35 -2.13 22.56 4.10
CA ALA A 35 -2.48 23.92 3.69
C ALA A 35 -1.22 24.78 3.44
N ALA A 36 -1.38 25.89 2.74
CA ALA A 36 -0.32 26.87 2.57
C ALA A 36 0.07 27.46 3.93
N LYS A 37 1.38 27.61 4.17
CA LYS A 37 1.85 28.27 5.39
C LYS A 37 1.40 29.72 5.40
N ARG A 38 0.95 30.22 6.56
CA ARG A 38 0.53 31.63 6.74
C ARG A 38 1.72 32.61 6.66
N LEU A 39 2.92 32.16 7.03
CA LEU A 39 4.13 32.95 7.07
C LEU A 39 5.20 32.35 6.14
N GLY A 40 6.05 33.21 5.60
CA GLY A 40 7.12 32.84 4.69
C GLY A 40 6.75 33.01 3.21
N ARG A 41 7.62 32.51 2.32
CA ARG A 41 7.41 32.62 0.87
C ARG A 41 6.15 31.85 0.45
N PRO A 42 5.20 32.48 -0.26
CA PRO A 42 4.01 31.79 -0.77
C PRO A 42 4.35 30.58 -1.63
N ARG A 43 3.48 29.58 -1.58
CA ARG A 43 3.59 28.40 -2.43
C ARG A 43 3.24 28.79 -3.88
N CYS A 44 4.18 28.58 -4.79
CA CYS A 44 4.00 28.85 -6.22
C CYS A 44 3.67 27.59 -7.02
N VAL A 45 3.78 26.39 -6.41
CA VAL A 45 3.61 25.11 -7.09
C VAL A 45 2.26 24.51 -6.74
N ALA A 46 1.51 24.10 -7.75
CA ALA A 46 0.28 23.34 -7.59
C ALA A 46 0.58 21.97 -6.98
N LEU A 47 -0.06 21.63 -5.84
CA LEU A 47 0.16 20.34 -5.16
C LEU A 47 -0.28 19.16 -6.03
N ARG A 48 -1.32 19.33 -6.85
CA ARG A 48 -1.73 18.31 -7.81
C ARG A 48 -0.58 17.91 -8.73
N ALA A 49 0.12 18.88 -9.32
CA ALA A 49 1.26 18.60 -10.18
C ALA A 49 2.42 17.88 -9.45
N VAL A 50 2.60 18.16 -8.15
CA VAL A 50 3.58 17.43 -7.32
C VAL A 50 3.15 15.99 -7.10
N VAL A 51 1.87 15.74 -6.76
CA VAL A 51 1.35 14.38 -6.56
C VAL A 51 1.40 13.60 -7.87
N GLU A 52 1.00 14.18 -8.99
CA GLU A 52 1.05 13.55 -10.32
C GLU A 52 2.49 13.19 -10.72
N ALA A 53 3.47 14.06 -10.43
CA ALA A 53 4.89 13.77 -10.61
C ALA A 53 5.34 12.55 -9.79
N LEU A 54 4.90 12.45 -8.54
CA LEU A 54 5.18 11.28 -7.69
C LEU A 54 4.51 10.01 -8.22
N LEU A 55 3.27 10.09 -8.70
CA LEU A 55 2.57 8.97 -9.31
C LEU A 55 3.24 8.53 -10.63
N TYR A 56 3.77 9.47 -11.41
CA TYR A 56 4.58 9.16 -12.58
C TYR A 56 5.84 8.38 -12.21
N LEU A 57 6.61 8.85 -11.23
CA LEU A 57 7.82 8.16 -10.74
C LEU A 57 7.49 6.79 -10.14
N LEU A 58 6.38 6.67 -9.42
CA LEU A 58 5.89 5.41 -8.88
C LEU A 58 5.58 4.42 -10.01
N ARG A 59 4.88 4.88 -11.05
CA ARG A 59 4.43 4.04 -12.17
C ARG A 59 5.56 3.59 -13.07
N THR A 60 6.51 4.47 -13.36
CA THR A 60 7.60 4.25 -14.33
C THR A 60 8.88 3.71 -13.72
N ALA A 61 9.10 3.90 -12.41
CA ALA A 61 10.37 3.69 -11.71
C ALA A 61 11.51 4.59 -12.22
N SER A 62 11.19 5.68 -12.91
CA SER A 62 12.21 6.63 -13.40
C SER A 62 13.03 7.19 -12.23
N PRO A 63 14.35 7.35 -12.42
CA PRO A 63 15.17 8.11 -11.49
C PRO A 63 14.68 9.56 -11.36
N TRP A 64 14.88 10.20 -10.22
CA TRP A 64 14.49 11.58 -9.97
C TRP A 64 14.99 12.55 -11.05
N ARG A 65 16.19 12.30 -11.58
CA ARG A 65 16.82 13.14 -12.61
C ARG A 65 16.14 13.07 -13.98
N LEU A 66 15.36 12.01 -14.22
CA LEU A 66 14.63 11.78 -15.47
C LEU A 66 13.14 12.12 -15.35
N LEU A 67 12.74 12.88 -14.32
CA LEU A 67 11.40 13.43 -14.26
C LEU A 67 11.19 14.39 -15.44
N PRO A 68 10.15 14.21 -16.29
CA PRO A 68 9.85 15.08 -17.41
C PRO A 68 9.74 16.57 -17.03
N HIS A 69 10.14 17.46 -17.93
CA HIS A 69 10.21 18.90 -17.67
C HIS A 69 8.84 19.59 -17.55
N ASP A 70 7.78 18.97 -18.00
CA ASP A 70 6.40 19.42 -17.86
C ASP A 70 5.82 19.18 -16.44
N PHE A 71 6.54 18.48 -15.57
CA PHE A 71 6.31 18.46 -14.13
C PHE A 71 7.09 19.58 -13.42
N PRO A 72 6.72 19.89 -12.14
CA PRO A 72 7.54 20.80 -11.34
C PRO A 72 8.98 20.28 -11.19
N ASN A 73 9.91 21.22 -11.03
CA ASN A 73 11.33 20.87 -10.90
C ASN A 73 11.55 19.70 -9.92
N ARG A 74 12.38 18.74 -10.32
CA ARG A 74 12.65 17.51 -9.56
C ARG A 74 13.01 17.74 -8.10
N SER A 75 13.82 18.78 -7.82
CA SER A 75 14.23 19.10 -6.44
C SER A 75 13.05 19.58 -5.58
N THR A 76 12.08 20.26 -6.20
CA THR A 76 10.84 20.65 -5.55
C THR A 76 9.98 19.42 -5.24
N VAL A 77 9.75 18.55 -6.23
CA VAL A 77 8.98 17.31 -6.05
C VAL A 77 9.62 16.42 -4.97
N GLN A 78 10.93 16.27 -5.04
CA GLN A 78 11.70 15.47 -4.08
C GLN A 78 11.61 16.03 -2.65
N ARG A 79 11.69 17.35 -2.49
CA ARG A 79 11.52 18.02 -1.19
C ARG A 79 10.13 17.78 -0.61
N TYR A 80 9.07 17.86 -1.41
CA TYR A 80 7.71 17.52 -0.98
C TYR A 80 7.59 16.05 -0.58
N PHE A 81 8.15 15.14 -1.38
CA PHE A 81 8.14 13.71 -1.06
C PHE A 81 8.73 13.42 0.32
N TYR A 82 9.94 13.93 0.59
CA TYR A 82 10.59 13.69 1.88
C TYR A 82 9.88 14.40 3.05
N ALA A 83 9.36 15.60 2.85
CA ALA A 83 8.58 16.29 3.87
C ALA A 83 7.29 15.54 4.21
N TRP A 84 6.57 15.05 3.21
CA TRP A 84 5.35 14.28 3.38
C TRP A 84 5.60 12.88 3.95
N GLN A 85 6.69 12.26 3.56
CA GLN A 85 7.13 10.99 4.14
C GLN A 85 7.46 11.16 5.63
N ALA A 86 8.23 12.18 6.00
CA ALA A 86 8.57 12.46 7.40
C ALA A 86 7.34 12.80 8.27
N ALA A 87 6.31 13.39 7.67
CA ALA A 87 5.06 13.72 8.34
C ALA A 87 4.05 12.55 8.40
N GLY A 88 4.35 11.37 7.83
CA GLY A 88 3.41 10.25 7.75
C GLY A 88 2.15 10.56 6.93
N LEU A 89 2.25 11.46 5.94
CA LEU A 89 1.09 11.93 5.19
C LEU A 89 0.41 10.81 4.40
N TRP A 90 1.18 9.95 3.76
CA TRP A 90 0.63 8.88 2.93
C TRP A 90 -0.06 7.80 3.75
N GLU A 91 0.45 7.52 4.95
CA GLU A 91 -0.19 6.67 5.96
C GLU A 91 -1.54 7.23 6.38
N THR A 92 -1.59 8.54 6.67
CA THR A 92 -2.82 9.24 7.06
C THR A 92 -3.86 9.22 5.94
N ILE A 93 -3.48 9.58 4.71
CA ILE A 93 -4.39 9.55 3.56
C ILE A 93 -4.87 8.13 3.29
N ASN A 94 -4.00 7.13 3.36
CA ASN A 94 -4.38 5.73 3.20
C ASN A 94 -5.43 5.32 4.24
N PHE A 95 -5.24 5.68 5.50
CA PHE A 95 -6.18 5.40 6.58
C PHE A 95 -7.57 5.99 6.28
N LEU A 96 -7.64 7.25 5.90
CA LEU A 96 -8.91 7.94 5.60
C LEU A 96 -9.61 7.35 4.38
N LEU A 97 -8.88 7.10 3.30
CA LEU A 97 -9.46 6.50 2.09
C LEU A 97 -9.87 5.03 2.30
N LEU A 98 -9.16 4.30 3.16
CA LEU A 98 -9.55 2.95 3.55
C LEU A 98 -10.92 2.95 4.24
N GLN A 99 -11.14 3.86 5.19
CA GLN A 99 -12.42 3.99 5.89
C GLN A 99 -13.55 4.30 4.89
N GLN A 100 -13.38 5.31 4.03
CA GLN A 100 -14.33 5.65 2.99
C GLN A 100 -14.64 4.48 2.04
N ALA A 101 -13.60 3.72 1.64
CA ALA A 101 -13.79 2.57 0.75
C ALA A 101 -14.60 1.45 1.42
N ARG A 102 -14.43 1.26 2.71
CA ARG A 102 -15.18 0.27 3.50
C ARG A 102 -16.62 0.70 3.69
N GLU A 103 -16.86 1.94 4.11
CA GLU A 103 -18.20 2.52 4.29
C GLU A 103 -19.00 2.50 2.98
N ARG A 104 -18.37 2.88 1.87
CA ARG A 104 -18.98 2.79 0.53
C ARG A 104 -19.35 1.35 0.14
N ALA A 105 -18.65 0.35 0.67
CA ALA A 105 -18.98 -1.06 0.48
C ALA A 105 -19.99 -1.60 1.51
N GLY A 106 -20.63 -0.75 2.31
CA GLY A 106 -21.59 -1.11 3.36
C GLY A 106 -20.93 -1.84 4.53
N ARG A 107 -19.65 -1.54 4.82
CA ARG A 107 -18.90 -2.13 5.93
C ARG A 107 -18.55 -1.07 6.96
N GLU A 108 -18.33 -1.52 8.19
CA GLU A 108 -17.77 -0.66 9.23
C GLU A 108 -16.43 -0.06 8.81
N ALA A 109 -16.18 1.20 9.14
CA ALA A 109 -14.95 1.92 8.82
C ALA A 109 -13.70 1.17 9.32
N SER A 110 -13.75 0.66 10.57
CA SER A 110 -12.68 -0.15 11.15
C SER A 110 -12.89 -1.63 10.82
N PRO A 111 -11.91 -2.34 10.21
CA PRO A 111 -11.97 -3.78 10.01
C PRO A 111 -11.90 -4.53 11.34
N SER A 112 -12.61 -5.64 11.47
CA SER A 112 -12.51 -6.58 12.60
C SER A 112 -11.53 -7.72 12.32
N ALA A 113 -11.27 -8.00 11.04
CA ALA A 113 -10.33 -9.03 10.59
C ALA A 113 -9.44 -8.53 9.46
N GLY A 114 -8.23 -9.05 9.40
CA GLY A 114 -7.25 -8.74 8.37
C GLY A 114 -6.46 -9.96 7.91
N VAL A 115 -5.67 -9.78 6.87
CA VAL A 115 -4.76 -10.79 6.34
C VAL A 115 -3.36 -10.19 6.30
N ILE A 116 -2.40 -10.85 6.95
CA ILE A 116 -1.00 -10.43 7.02
C ILE A 116 -0.13 -11.31 6.11
N ASP A 117 0.82 -10.69 5.43
CA ASP A 117 1.83 -11.39 4.64
C ASP A 117 3.01 -10.46 4.36
N SER A 118 4.10 -11.03 3.84
CA SER A 118 5.31 -10.31 3.48
C SER A 118 5.78 -10.59 2.06
N GLN A 119 6.37 -9.58 1.43
CA GLN A 119 7.04 -9.70 0.15
C GLN A 119 8.48 -9.21 0.26
N SER A 120 9.45 -10.05 -0.09
CA SER A 120 10.85 -9.64 -0.20
C SER A 120 11.10 -9.02 -1.57
N ALA A 121 11.71 -7.83 -1.58
CA ALA A 121 12.07 -7.10 -2.78
C ALA A 121 13.59 -6.88 -2.81
N LYS A 122 14.22 -7.22 -3.95
CA LYS A 122 15.65 -7.00 -4.15
C LYS A 122 15.95 -5.51 -4.14
N THR A 123 16.95 -5.09 -3.35
CA THR A 123 17.49 -3.73 -3.39
C THR A 123 18.46 -3.54 -4.55
N THR A 124 18.71 -2.29 -4.86
CA THR A 124 19.79 -1.86 -5.76
C THR A 124 21.02 -1.43 -4.96
N GLU A 125 22.01 -0.84 -5.61
CA GLU A 125 23.21 -0.27 -4.99
C GLU A 125 22.94 1.03 -4.20
N SER A 126 21.71 1.49 -4.10
CA SER A 126 21.34 2.75 -3.43
C SER A 126 21.70 2.81 -1.94
N GLY A 127 22.16 1.69 -1.35
CA GLY A 127 22.57 1.60 0.04
C GLY A 127 21.40 1.42 1.03
N GLY A 128 21.68 1.70 2.31
CA GLY A 128 20.73 1.61 3.40
C GLY A 128 20.48 0.19 3.93
N PRO A 129 19.64 0.03 4.96
CA PRO A 129 19.36 -1.26 5.59
C PRO A 129 18.84 -2.29 4.59
N ARG A 130 19.46 -3.47 4.57
CA ARG A 130 19.08 -4.62 3.74
C ARG A 130 19.53 -5.91 4.44
N GLY A 131 18.92 -7.04 4.09
CA GLY A 131 19.27 -8.34 4.62
C GLY A 131 18.99 -9.45 3.62
N PHE A 132 19.43 -10.67 3.91
CA PHE A 132 19.25 -11.83 3.05
C PHE A 132 18.08 -12.69 3.54
N ASP A 133 17.02 -12.77 2.75
CA ASP A 133 15.91 -13.71 2.95
C ASP A 133 16.34 -15.08 2.44
N ALA A 134 16.70 -15.97 3.36
CA ALA A 134 17.20 -17.32 3.02
C ALA A 134 16.11 -18.19 2.36
N GLY A 135 14.85 -18.01 2.72
CA GLY A 135 13.72 -18.76 2.16
C GLY A 135 13.43 -18.40 0.71
N LYS A 136 13.47 -17.09 0.39
CA LYS A 136 13.21 -16.56 -0.96
C LYS A 136 14.49 -16.35 -1.78
N LYS A 137 15.67 -16.52 -1.16
CA LYS A 137 17.01 -16.26 -1.76
C LYS A 137 17.13 -14.84 -2.34
N ILE A 138 16.62 -13.86 -1.61
CA ILE A 138 16.62 -12.44 -2.01
C ILE A 138 17.43 -11.64 -1.00
N ASN A 139 18.42 -10.87 -1.48
CA ASN A 139 19.11 -9.85 -0.69
C ASN A 139 18.41 -8.51 -0.93
N GLY A 140 17.77 -7.97 0.11
CA GLY A 140 16.99 -6.75 -0.03
C GLY A 140 16.18 -6.37 1.20
N ARG A 141 14.97 -5.89 0.97
CA ARG A 141 14.01 -5.49 2.01
C ARG A 141 12.74 -6.30 1.93
N LYS A 142 12.12 -6.47 3.07
CA LYS A 142 10.83 -7.12 3.21
C LYS A 142 9.76 -6.05 3.42
N ARG A 143 8.72 -6.10 2.58
CA ARG A 143 7.49 -5.31 2.72
C ARG A 143 6.48 -6.17 3.45
N HIS A 144 6.25 -5.87 4.69
CA HIS A 144 5.30 -6.54 5.54
C HIS A 144 4.01 -5.75 5.51
N ILE A 145 2.90 -6.35 5.11
CA ILE A 145 1.62 -5.66 5.02
C ILE A 145 0.52 -6.43 5.75
N ILE A 146 -0.45 -5.68 6.23
CA ILE A 146 -1.75 -6.20 6.63
C ILE A 146 -2.83 -5.53 5.80
N THR A 147 -3.76 -6.34 5.28
CA THR A 147 -4.93 -5.87 4.53
C THR A 147 -6.20 -6.19 5.28
N ASP A 148 -7.29 -5.50 4.97
CA ASP A 148 -8.61 -5.98 5.34
C ASP A 148 -9.02 -7.19 4.46
N THR A 149 -10.19 -7.76 4.72
CA THR A 149 -10.71 -8.91 3.98
C THR A 149 -11.16 -8.59 2.55
N ALA A 150 -11.17 -7.31 2.16
CA ALA A 150 -11.40 -6.87 0.78
C ALA A 150 -10.10 -6.61 0.01
N GLY A 151 -8.95 -6.62 0.70
CA GLY A 151 -7.63 -6.37 0.13
C GLY A 151 -7.24 -4.90 0.11
N HIS A 152 -7.87 -4.05 0.93
CA HIS A 152 -7.40 -2.70 1.15
C HIS A 152 -6.25 -2.72 2.15
N LEU A 153 -5.18 -1.98 1.86
CA LEU A 153 -4.03 -1.87 2.75
C LEU A 153 -4.44 -1.20 4.06
N VAL A 154 -4.33 -1.92 5.17
CA VAL A 154 -4.51 -1.38 6.52
C VAL A 154 -3.23 -0.73 7.00
N ALA A 155 -2.11 -1.46 6.89
CA ALA A 155 -0.79 -0.93 7.22
C ALA A 155 0.32 -1.66 6.45
N ALA A 156 1.46 -0.98 6.33
CA ALA A 156 2.69 -1.53 5.78
C ALA A 156 3.88 -1.15 6.65
N ARG A 157 4.85 -2.06 6.75
CA ARG A 157 6.16 -1.83 7.34
C ARG A 157 7.24 -2.41 6.43
N VAL A 158 8.30 -1.65 6.24
CA VAL A 158 9.46 -2.10 5.47
C VAL A 158 10.63 -2.28 6.41
N HIS A 159 11.36 -3.39 6.26
CA HIS A 159 12.53 -3.71 7.07
C HIS A 159 13.53 -4.56 6.26
N ALA A 160 14.69 -4.85 6.83
CA ALA A 160 15.67 -5.74 6.20
C ALA A 160 15.07 -7.14 5.98
N ALA A 161 15.43 -7.80 4.88
CA ALA A 161 14.74 -9.03 4.47
C ALA A 161 15.14 -10.28 5.29
N ASP A 162 16.20 -10.21 6.08
CA ASP A 162 16.63 -11.25 7.03
C ASP A 162 15.72 -11.39 8.25
N ILE A 163 14.94 -10.33 8.59
CA ILE A 163 13.93 -10.42 9.66
C ILE A 163 12.84 -11.39 9.23
N GLN A 164 12.59 -12.43 10.03
CA GLN A 164 11.56 -13.43 9.74
C GLN A 164 10.14 -12.82 9.86
N ASP A 165 9.18 -13.41 9.15
CA ASP A 165 7.81 -12.90 9.09
C ASP A 165 7.16 -12.80 10.47
N ARG A 166 7.34 -13.82 11.33
CA ARG A 166 6.87 -13.82 12.72
C ARG A 166 7.55 -12.78 13.61
N ASP A 167 8.76 -12.33 13.27
CA ASP A 167 9.51 -11.34 14.05
C ASP A 167 9.20 -9.90 13.61
N GLY A 168 8.79 -9.70 12.35
CA GLY A 168 8.34 -8.41 11.84
C GLY A 168 6.86 -8.09 12.12
N ALA A 169 6.03 -9.09 12.41
CA ALA A 169 4.60 -8.93 12.64
C ALA A 169 4.24 -8.12 13.90
N PRO A 170 4.91 -8.30 15.06
CA PRO A 170 4.53 -7.59 16.29
C PRO A 170 4.56 -6.07 16.12
N ASP A 171 5.61 -5.54 15.54
CA ASP A 171 5.77 -4.10 15.32
C ASP A 171 4.71 -3.52 14.38
N LEU A 172 4.37 -4.27 13.31
CA LEU A 172 3.32 -3.86 12.38
C LEU A 172 1.95 -3.83 13.09
N LEU A 173 1.61 -4.87 13.82
CA LEU A 173 0.33 -4.97 14.53
C LEU A 173 0.23 -3.98 15.69
N ALA A 174 1.32 -3.74 16.42
CA ALA A 174 1.38 -2.73 17.46
C ALA A 174 1.11 -1.31 16.91
N SER A 175 1.65 -0.99 15.74
CA SER A 175 1.50 0.34 15.12
C SER A 175 0.04 0.70 14.80
N ILE A 176 -0.82 -0.29 14.59
CA ILE A 176 -2.23 -0.09 14.20
C ILE A 176 -3.22 -0.35 15.34
N ARG A 177 -2.75 -0.74 16.50
CA ARG A 177 -3.57 -1.18 17.63
C ARG A 177 -4.63 -0.17 18.05
N TYR A 178 -4.28 1.10 18.07
CA TYR A 178 -5.19 2.19 18.44
C TYR A 178 -5.94 2.78 17.26
N LEU A 179 -5.39 2.71 16.06
CA LEU A 179 -6.04 3.18 14.84
C LEU A 179 -7.21 2.27 14.42
N PHE A 180 -7.06 0.95 14.66
CA PHE A 180 -8.06 -0.05 14.32
C PHE A 180 -8.38 -0.93 15.54
N PRO A 181 -9.10 -0.41 16.54
CA PRO A 181 -9.34 -1.11 17.82
C PRO A 181 -10.16 -2.40 17.68
N TRP A 182 -10.94 -2.51 16.60
CA TRP A 182 -11.75 -3.70 16.30
C TRP A 182 -10.99 -4.78 15.54
N LEU A 183 -9.83 -4.47 14.95
CA LEU A 183 -9.01 -5.44 14.23
C LEU A 183 -8.29 -6.35 15.23
N ARG A 184 -8.84 -7.54 15.42
CA ARG A 184 -8.34 -8.51 16.40
C ARG A 184 -8.08 -9.89 15.82
N HIS A 185 -8.65 -10.20 14.66
CA HIS A 185 -8.50 -11.48 14.00
C HIS A 185 -7.63 -11.29 12.75
N VAL A 186 -6.49 -11.99 12.71
CA VAL A 186 -5.53 -11.88 11.61
C VAL A 186 -5.29 -13.28 11.04
N PHE A 187 -5.56 -13.42 9.74
CA PHE A 187 -5.21 -14.59 8.96
C PHE A 187 -3.78 -14.49 8.48
N ALA A 188 -2.99 -15.56 8.65
CA ALA A 188 -1.58 -15.59 8.29
C ALA A 188 -1.20 -16.96 7.71
N ASP A 189 -0.04 -17.04 7.05
CA ASP A 189 0.51 -18.32 6.61
C ASP A 189 1.33 -19.02 7.70
N GLY A 190 1.91 -20.19 7.35
CA GLY A 190 2.72 -20.99 8.27
C GLY A 190 3.98 -20.28 8.78
N GLY A 191 4.49 -19.25 8.08
CA GLY A 191 5.65 -18.45 8.50
C GLY A 191 5.41 -17.64 9.78
N TYR A 192 4.14 -17.44 10.13
CA TYR A 192 3.71 -16.72 11.34
C TYR A 192 3.36 -17.67 12.50
N ALA A 193 3.50 -18.98 12.33
CA ALA A 193 3.16 -19.95 13.37
C ALA A 193 4.18 -19.95 14.52
N GLY A 194 3.72 -20.26 15.72
CA GLY A 194 4.53 -20.52 16.90
C GLY A 194 4.28 -19.56 18.06
N ASP A 195 4.66 -20.00 19.24
CA ASP A 195 4.40 -19.31 20.53
C ASP A 195 5.13 -17.98 20.64
N LYS A 196 6.26 -17.82 19.95
CA LYS A 196 7.04 -16.58 19.95
C LYS A 196 6.21 -15.38 19.50
N LEU A 197 5.45 -15.52 18.41
CA LEU A 197 4.57 -14.46 17.91
C LEU A 197 3.41 -14.22 18.88
N ALA A 198 2.78 -15.28 19.39
CA ALA A 198 1.68 -15.15 20.33
C ALA A 198 2.11 -14.41 21.60
N THR A 199 3.27 -14.77 22.17
CA THR A 199 3.85 -14.10 23.35
C THR A 199 4.17 -12.63 23.09
N ALA A 200 4.80 -12.30 21.96
CA ALA A 200 5.11 -10.92 21.59
C ALA A 200 3.83 -10.08 21.42
N LEU A 201 2.79 -10.65 20.84
CA LEU A 201 1.52 -9.93 20.61
C LEU A 201 0.70 -9.75 21.89
N ALA A 202 0.83 -10.64 22.88
CA ALA A 202 0.15 -10.53 24.17
C ALA A 202 0.47 -9.20 24.88
N GLN A 203 1.66 -8.63 24.65
CA GLN A 203 2.08 -7.34 25.20
C GLN A 203 1.37 -6.16 24.53
N HIS A 204 0.86 -6.34 23.30
CA HIS A 204 0.23 -5.29 22.50
C HIS A 204 -1.28 -5.39 22.40
N GLY A 205 -1.90 -6.41 23.00
CA GLY A 205 -3.34 -6.58 23.05
C GLY A 205 -3.82 -7.99 22.73
N LYS A 206 -5.15 -8.15 22.69
CA LYS A 206 -5.78 -9.46 22.43
C LYS A 206 -5.86 -9.69 20.91
N TRP A 207 -4.82 -10.28 20.34
CA TRP A 207 -4.77 -10.69 18.93
C TRP A 207 -5.06 -12.18 18.79
N ARG A 208 -5.87 -12.54 17.80
CA ARG A 208 -6.08 -13.92 17.36
C ARG A 208 -5.44 -14.11 16.00
N ILE A 209 -4.35 -14.86 15.95
CA ILE A 209 -3.70 -15.24 14.71
C ILE A 209 -4.25 -16.61 14.29
N GLU A 210 -4.83 -16.67 13.12
CA GLU A 210 -5.32 -17.90 12.51
C GLU A 210 -4.41 -18.31 11.37
N ILE A 211 -3.70 -19.43 11.55
CA ILE A 211 -2.80 -19.97 10.52
C ILE A 211 -3.61 -20.73 9.49
N VAL A 212 -3.66 -20.20 8.29
CA VAL A 212 -4.33 -20.83 7.14
C VAL A 212 -3.31 -21.71 6.42
N LYS A 213 -3.34 -23.01 6.73
CA LYS A 213 -2.47 -24.02 6.10
C LYS A 213 -3.07 -24.49 4.77
N ARG A 214 -2.19 -24.85 3.82
CA ARG A 214 -2.58 -25.64 2.66
C ARG A 214 -2.90 -27.06 3.13
N SER A 215 -3.97 -27.65 2.65
CA SER A 215 -4.28 -29.06 2.93
C SER A 215 -3.19 -29.93 2.27
N ASP A 216 -2.55 -30.81 3.05
CA ASP A 216 -1.50 -31.73 2.57
C ASP A 216 -2.02 -32.72 1.49
N ARG A 217 -3.34 -32.82 1.34
CA ARG A 217 -4.00 -33.67 0.33
C ARG A 217 -4.30 -32.96 -0.99
N SER A 218 -4.01 -31.67 -1.11
CA SER A 218 -4.29 -30.91 -2.33
C SER A 218 -3.09 -30.91 -3.27
N THR A 219 -3.21 -31.63 -4.40
CA THR A 219 -2.31 -31.53 -5.55
C THR A 219 -2.75 -30.37 -6.48
N GLY A 220 -1.81 -29.57 -7.00
CA GLY A 220 -2.11 -28.46 -7.89
C GLY A 220 -2.31 -27.10 -7.21
N PHE A 221 -2.74 -26.09 -7.99
CA PHE A 221 -2.99 -24.75 -7.48
C PHE A 221 -4.38 -24.68 -6.83
N HIS A 222 -4.42 -24.42 -5.52
CA HIS A 222 -5.66 -24.15 -4.79
C HIS A 222 -5.65 -22.74 -4.23
N VAL A 223 -6.72 -21.98 -4.51
CA VAL A 223 -6.96 -20.68 -3.87
C VAL A 223 -7.36 -20.92 -2.42
N LEU A 224 -6.46 -20.63 -1.50
CA LEU A 224 -6.77 -20.70 -0.08
C LEU A 224 -7.71 -19.54 0.30
N PRO A 225 -8.91 -19.85 0.83
CA PRO A 225 -9.82 -18.80 1.24
C PRO A 225 -9.11 -17.79 2.16
N ARG A 226 -9.29 -16.50 1.87
CA ARG A 226 -8.72 -15.35 2.58
C ARG A 226 -7.23 -15.06 2.33
N ARG A 227 -6.32 -16.03 2.22
CA ARG A 227 -4.90 -15.77 1.95
C ARG A 227 -4.65 -15.09 0.61
N TRP A 228 -5.32 -15.53 -0.46
CA TRP A 228 -5.17 -14.93 -1.79
C TRP A 228 -5.45 -13.42 -1.83
N VAL A 229 -6.15 -12.88 -0.80
CA VAL A 229 -6.49 -11.46 -0.72
C VAL A 229 -5.24 -10.58 -0.60
N VAL A 230 -4.32 -10.93 0.30
CA VAL A 230 -3.08 -10.17 0.49
C VAL A 230 -2.12 -10.36 -0.69
N GLU A 231 -2.04 -11.58 -1.26
CA GLU A 231 -1.27 -11.87 -2.47
C GLU A 231 -1.76 -11.02 -3.65
N ARG A 232 -3.08 -10.93 -3.83
CA ARG A 232 -3.72 -10.05 -4.81
C ARG A 232 -3.37 -8.58 -4.57
N THR A 233 -3.32 -8.14 -3.33
CA THR A 233 -2.95 -6.76 -2.99
C THR A 233 -1.51 -6.48 -3.38
N PHE A 234 -0.57 -7.39 -3.10
CA PHE A 234 0.79 -7.28 -3.61
C PHE A 234 0.83 -7.20 -5.14
N ALA A 235 0.05 -8.04 -5.83
CA ALA A 235 -0.02 -7.99 -7.29
C ALA A 235 -0.53 -6.63 -7.81
N TRP A 236 -1.49 -6.01 -7.13
CA TRP A 236 -1.97 -4.67 -7.48
C TRP A 236 -0.92 -3.59 -7.21
N LEU A 237 -0.25 -3.62 -6.07
CA LEU A 237 0.82 -2.68 -5.73
C LEU A 237 1.99 -2.80 -6.73
N ASN A 238 2.39 -4.02 -7.09
CA ASN A 238 3.49 -4.31 -8.02
C ASN A 238 3.20 -3.92 -9.49
N ARG A 239 1.97 -3.54 -9.83
CA ARG A 239 1.69 -2.86 -11.12
C ARG A 239 2.44 -1.54 -11.24
N ASN A 240 2.89 -0.97 -10.14
CA ASN A 240 3.77 0.16 -10.10
C ASN A 240 5.23 -0.32 -10.17
N ARG A 241 5.91 -0.03 -11.27
CA ARG A 241 7.27 -0.53 -11.55
C ARG A 241 8.28 -0.20 -10.45
N ARG A 242 8.11 0.95 -9.76
CA ARG A 242 8.98 1.33 -8.65
C ARG A 242 8.91 0.34 -7.48
N LEU A 243 7.84 -0.45 -7.37
CA LEU A 243 7.72 -1.50 -6.37
C LEU A 243 8.20 -2.88 -6.85
N ALA A 244 8.61 -3.05 -8.12
CA ALA A 244 9.18 -4.32 -8.62
C ALA A 244 10.53 -4.65 -7.98
N LYS A 245 11.29 -3.61 -7.62
CA LYS A 245 12.50 -3.67 -6.76
C LYS A 245 12.41 -2.59 -5.70
N ASP A 246 13.35 -2.55 -4.79
CA ASP A 246 13.51 -1.45 -3.85
C ASP A 246 14.68 -0.57 -4.28
N PHE A 247 14.39 0.62 -4.80
CA PHE A 247 15.37 1.58 -5.31
C PHE A 247 15.75 2.63 -4.27
N GLU A 248 15.19 2.55 -3.05
CA GLU A 248 15.27 3.61 -2.06
C GLU A 248 16.49 3.46 -1.15
N ALA A 249 17.13 4.57 -0.80
CA ALA A 249 18.22 4.58 0.16
C ALA A 249 17.73 4.33 1.60
N THR A 250 16.48 4.73 1.92
CA THR A 250 15.94 4.60 3.28
C THR A 250 14.70 3.71 3.32
N VAL A 251 14.51 3.04 4.46
CA VAL A 251 13.31 2.25 4.75
C VAL A 251 12.05 3.12 4.71
N GLY A 252 12.11 4.34 5.27
CA GLY A 252 10.98 5.26 5.27
C GLY A 252 10.53 5.67 3.88
N SER A 253 11.48 5.93 2.96
CA SER A 253 11.12 6.20 1.55
C SER A 253 10.49 5.00 0.88
N SER A 254 11.01 3.80 1.10
CA SER A 254 10.42 2.57 0.58
C SER A 254 8.99 2.38 1.08
N GLN A 255 8.74 2.59 2.37
CA GLN A 255 7.41 2.50 2.97
C GLN A 255 6.45 3.55 2.41
N ALA A 256 6.91 4.80 2.24
CA ALA A 256 6.10 5.87 1.66
C ALA A 256 5.61 5.54 0.24
N TRP A 257 6.44 4.92 -0.60
CA TRP A 257 6.04 4.46 -1.93
C TRP A 257 4.98 3.36 -1.89
N VAL A 258 5.03 2.45 -0.91
CA VAL A 258 3.98 1.43 -0.71
C VAL A 258 2.64 2.10 -0.38
N TYR A 259 2.64 3.06 0.55
CA TYR A 259 1.41 3.78 0.90
C TYR A 259 0.91 4.65 -0.25
N LEU A 260 1.77 5.34 -0.98
CA LEU A 260 1.36 6.12 -2.15
C LEU A 260 0.71 5.23 -3.23
N ALA A 261 1.24 4.03 -3.45
CA ALA A 261 0.63 3.05 -4.36
C ALA A 261 -0.77 2.60 -3.89
N SER A 262 -0.94 2.42 -2.57
CA SER A 262 -2.24 2.09 -1.98
C SER A 262 -3.23 3.27 -2.08
N VAL A 263 -2.78 4.49 -1.79
CA VAL A 263 -3.57 5.72 -1.95
C VAL A 263 -4.06 5.87 -3.39
N GLN A 264 -3.19 5.69 -4.39
CA GLN A 264 -3.59 5.69 -5.80
C GLN A 264 -4.66 4.64 -6.11
N LEU A 265 -4.49 3.43 -5.59
CA LEU A 265 -5.44 2.34 -5.79
C LEU A 265 -6.81 2.64 -5.16
N LEU A 266 -6.82 3.16 -3.94
CA LEU A 266 -8.05 3.54 -3.22
C LEU A 266 -8.75 4.71 -3.88
N ALA A 267 -8.03 5.78 -4.23
CA ALA A 267 -8.58 6.94 -4.92
C ALA A 267 -9.24 6.54 -6.25
N ARG A 268 -8.57 5.70 -7.07
CA ARG A 268 -9.14 5.17 -8.31
C ARG A 268 -10.41 4.37 -8.10
N ARG A 269 -10.50 3.58 -7.03
CA ARG A 269 -11.71 2.81 -6.71
C ARG A 269 -12.84 3.70 -6.24
N LEU A 270 -12.53 4.66 -5.39
CA LEU A 270 -13.51 5.61 -4.84
C LEU A 270 -14.04 6.59 -5.89
N ALA A 271 -13.22 7.01 -6.83
CA ALA A 271 -13.62 7.91 -7.92
C ALA A 271 -14.55 7.26 -8.96
N GLN A 272 -14.60 5.92 -9.02
CA GLN A 272 -15.52 5.24 -9.94
C GLN A 272 -16.97 5.40 -9.47
N PRO A 273 -17.93 5.63 -10.39
CA PRO A 273 -19.34 5.65 -10.04
C PRO A 273 -19.73 4.31 -9.41
N THR A 274 -20.61 4.35 -8.42
CA THR A 274 -21.17 3.14 -7.81
C THR A 274 -22.01 2.43 -8.85
N THR A 275 -21.45 1.44 -9.51
CA THR A 275 -22.25 0.54 -10.34
C THR A 275 -23.14 -0.23 -9.39
N ASN A 276 -24.42 0.11 -9.30
CA ASN A 276 -25.42 -0.74 -8.67
C ASN A 276 -25.29 -2.11 -9.32
N ARG A 277 -24.67 -3.06 -8.63
CA ARG A 277 -24.85 -4.46 -8.95
C ARG A 277 -26.29 -4.80 -8.58
N ILE A 278 -27.19 -4.47 -9.48
CA ILE A 278 -28.52 -5.08 -9.50
C ILE A 278 -28.23 -6.57 -9.55
N THR A 279 -28.54 -7.22 -8.45
CA THR A 279 -28.51 -8.67 -8.29
C THR A 279 -29.35 -9.29 -9.41
N ALA A 280 -28.70 -9.76 -10.46
CA ALA A 280 -29.25 -10.81 -11.28
C ALA A 280 -29.20 -12.10 -10.46
N LYS A 281 -30.18 -12.28 -9.56
CA LYS A 281 -30.67 -13.57 -9.14
C LYS A 281 -31.89 -13.84 -10.01
N ALA A 282 -31.73 -14.68 -11.00
CA ALA A 282 -32.77 -15.50 -11.56
C ALA A 282 -32.19 -16.91 -11.68
#